data_dcd3144723012de0315c0df21aa4a24b
#
_entry.id   dcd3144723012de0315c0df21aa4a24b
#
_cell.length_a   1.000
_cell.length_b   1.000
_cell.length_c   1.000
_cell.angle_alpha   90.00
_cell.angle_beta   90.00
_cell.angle_gamma   90.00
#
_symmetry.space_group_name_H-M   'P 1'
#
loop_
_entity.id
_entity.type
_entity.pdbx_description
1 polymer ?
#
loop_
_entity_poly.entity_id
_entity_poly.type
_entity_poly.pdbx_seq_one_letter_code
_entity_poly.pdbx_strand_id
1 'polypeptide(L)'
;MDGVANTPEKMERYIKTIYNKSNEMDRLINELTFYSKMDTKKIPYTFNKISVTEFFDDCAEDLQTELGAKNVEFYYSNYVEPEVTVIADAEQIKRVVNNIVSNSLKYTDSDKPKKINLRVKDVGDFIQVEIEDNGKGIAAKDLPNIFDRFYRTDASRNSSKGGSGIGLSIVKKIMEDHGGKVWATSKEHTGTVMYFVLRKYQEVPVNE
;
A
#
# COMPACT_ATOMS: atom_id res chain seq x y z
N MET A 1 -3.18 18.76 38.40
CA MET A 1 -2.64 17.78 37.41
C MET A 1 -2.57 16.43 38.11
N ASP A 2 -3.63 15.66 37.99
CA ASP A 2 -3.83 14.45 38.77
C ASP A 2 -2.98 13.34 38.20
N GLY A 3 -2.01 12.88 39.00
CA GLY A 3 -1.01 11.82 38.83
C GLY A 3 -1.33 10.58 37.97
N VAL A 4 -1.73 10.80 36.72
CA VAL A 4 -2.08 9.72 35.76
C VAL A 4 -0.85 8.89 35.37
N ALA A 5 0.35 9.49 35.45
CA ALA A 5 1.63 8.87 35.10
C ALA A 5 2.60 8.88 36.28
N ASN A 6 2.25 8.19 37.35
CA ASN A 6 2.99 8.20 38.62
C ASN A 6 4.06 7.12 38.77
N THR A 7 4.27 6.27 37.73
CA THR A 7 5.36 5.31 37.69
C THR A 7 6.11 5.38 36.35
N PRO A 8 7.43 5.02 36.31
CA PRO A 8 8.21 5.02 35.07
C PRO A 8 7.56 4.20 33.95
N GLU A 9 7.01 3.04 34.27
CA GLU A 9 6.36 2.15 33.31
C GLU A 9 5.08 2.76 32.71
N LYS A 10 4.28 3.47 33.54
CA LYS A 10 3.11 4.20 33.08
C LYS A 10 3.52 5.37 32.19
N MET A 11 4.56 6.11 32.58
CA MET A 11 5.10 7.22 31.80
C MET A 11 5.55 6.75 30.43
N GLU A 12 6.35 5.69 30.34
CA GLU A 12 6.81 5.11 29.08
C GLU A 12 5.63 4.68 28.19
N ARG A 13 4.63 4.01 28.77
CA ARG A 13 3.42 3.62 28.05
C ARG A 13 2.66 4.82 27.50
N TYR A 14 2.54 5.90 28.25
CA TYR A 14 1.87 7.13 27.78
C TYR A 14 2.68 7.82 26.71
N ILE A 15 4.00 7.94 26.85
CA ILE A 15 4.88 8.52 25.82
C ILE A 15 4.75 7.74 24.53
N LYS A 16 4.81 6.40 24.58
CA LYS A 16 4.63 5.54 23.40
C LYS A 16 3.24 5.70 22.77
N THR A 17 2.21 5.85 23.60
CA THR A 17 0.84 6.09 23.11
C THR A 17 0.72 7.43 22.42
N ILE A 18 1.27 8.51 23.01
CA ILE A 18 1.29 9.86 22.41
C ILE A 18 2.06 9.84 21.10
N TYR A 19 3.25 9.24 21.07
CA TYR A 19 4.07 9.11 19.87
C TYR A 19 3.32 8.39 18.73
N ASN A 20 2.68 7.25 19.05
CA ASN A 20 1.91 6.50 18.07
C ASN A 20 0.71 7.31 17.54
N LYS A 21 0.04 8.07 18.42
CA LYS A 21 -1.09 8.92 18.01
C LYS A 21 -0.65 10.12 17.19
N SER A 22 0.50 10.71 17.49
CA SER A 22 1.10 11.77 16.67
C SER A 22 1.40 11.28 15.27
N ASN A 23 2.05 10.12 15.12
CA ASN A 23 2.33 9.52 13.82
C ASN A 23 1.04 9.17 13.05
N GLU A 24 0.00 8.71 13.74
CA GLU A 24 -1.31 8.46 13.11
C GLU A 24 -1.94 9.77 12.58
N MET A 25 -1.85 10.87 13.35
CA MET A 25 -2.33 12.19 12.93
C MET A 25 -1.56 12.71 11.72
N ASP A 26 -0.23 12.62 11.74
CA ASP A 26 0.61 13.05 10.60
C ASP A 26 0.24 12.29 9.34
N ARG A 27 0.03 10.98 9.44
CA ARG A 27 -0.43 10.17 8.32
C ARG A 27 -1.78 10.63 7.79
N LEU A 28 -2.75 10.90 8.67
CA LEU A 28 -4.08 11.37 8.28
C LEU A 28 -4.04 12.76 7.61
N ILE A 29 -3.22 13.68 8.12
CA ILE A 29 -3.00 14.99 7.52
C ILE A 29 -2.40 14.85 6.11
N ASN A 30 -1.41 14.00 5.94
CA ASN A 30 -0.78 13.72 4.64
C ASN A 30 -1.77 13.08 3.66
N GLU A 31 -2.60 12.12 4.12
CA GLU A 31 -3.67 11.52 3.30
C GLU A 31 -4.69 12.58 2.89
N LEU A 32 -5.14 13.45 3.81
CA LEU A 32 -6.13 14.49 3.55
C LEU A 32 -5.57 15.59 2.62
N THR A 33 -4.32 15.99 2.82
CA THR A 33 -3.62 16.95 1.96
C THR A 33 -3.50 16.44 0.54
N PHE A 34 -3.08 15.18 0.39
CA PHE A 34 -3.02 14.53 -0.91
C PHE A 34 -4.41 14.44 -1.55
N TYR A 35 -5.41 14.07 -0.78
CA TYR A 35 -6.80 14.04 -1.20
C TYR A 35 -7.28 15.40 -1.73
N SER A 36 -7.01 16.49 -1.01
CA SER A 36 -7.36 17.85 -1.45
C SER A 36 -6.69 18.22 -2.78
N LYS A 37 -5.44 17.77 -2.99
CA LYS A 37 -4.73 17.96 -4.27
C LYS A 37 -5.32 17.12 -5.39
N MET A 38 -5.83 15.92 -5.09
CA MET A 38 -6.51 15.05 -6.08
C MET A 38 -7.73 15.73 -6.70
N ASP A 39 -8.59 16.33 -5.87
CA ASP A 39 -9.83 16.98 -6.34
C ASP A 39 -9.54 18.21 -7.22
N THR A 40 -8.43 18.88 -7.00
CA THR A 40 -8.01 20.06 -7.78
C THR A 40 -7.18 19.72 -9.02
N LYS A 41 -6.93 18.42 -9.32
CA LYS A 41 -6.02 17.95 -10.37
C LYS A 41 -4.61 18.56 -10.27
N LYS A 42 -4.16 18.87 -9.06
CA LYS A 42 -2.87 19.55 -8.79
C LYS A 42 -1.84 18.65 -8.13
N ILE A 43 -1.91 17.33 -8.35
CA ILE A 43 -0.84 16.46 -7.89
C ILE A 43 0.37 16.70 -8.81
N PRO A 44 1.47 17.23 -8.32
CA PRO A 44 2.67 17.43 -9.12
C PRO A 44 3.39 16.08 -9.24
N TYR A 45 3.06 15.29 -10.25
CA TYR A 45 3.79 14.07 -10.55
C TYR A 45 5.13 14.37 -11.22
N THR A 46 6.15 13.62 -10.84
CA THR A 46 7.47 13.65 -11.48
C THR A 46 7.70 12.34 -12.22
N PHE A 47 7.18 12.26 -13.45
CA PHE A 47 7.33 11.08 -14.29
C PHE A 47 8.74 10.93 -14.84
N ASN A 48 9.35 9.78 -14.58
CA ASN A 48 10.65 9.39 -15.11
C ASN A 48 10.59 7.98 -15.70
N LYS A 49 11.54 7.68 -16.60
CA LYS A 49 11.80 6.30 -17.04
C LYS A 49 12.53 5.58 -15.93
N ILE A 50 11.92 4.55 -15.35
CA ILE A 50 12.47 3.78 -14.25
C ILE A 50 12.62 2.30 -14.64
N SER A 51 13.70 1.66 -14.21
CA SER A 51 13.88 0.22 -14.28
C SER A 51 12.88 -0.46 -13.33
N VAL A 52 12.09 -1.39 -13.85
CA VAL A 52 11.12 -2.14 -13.04
C VAL A 52 11.84 -2.99 -12.01
N THR A 53 12.89 -3.68 -12.42
CA THR A 53 13.63 -4.59 -11.55
C THR A 53 14.31 -3.82 -10.43
N GLU A 54 15.11 -2.81 -10.72
CA GLU A 54 15.80 -2.00 -9.70
C GLU A 54 14.81 -1.39 -8.71
N PHE A 55 13.72 -0.80 -9.21
CA PHE A 55 12.73 -0.15 -8.35
C PHE A 55 12.04 -1.11 -7.39
N PHE A 56 11.62 -2.30 -7.86
CA PHE A 56 10.94 -3.25 -6.98
C PHE A 56 11.90 -4.02 -6.09
N ASP A 57 13.14 -4.22 -6.49
CA ASP A 57 14.19 -4.79 -5.64
C ASP A 57 14.47 -3.86 -4.45
N ASP A 58 14.64 -2.54 -4.69
CA ASP A 58 14.77 -1.53 -3.63
C ASP A 58 13.54 -1.49 -2.70
N CYS A 59 12.33 -1.53 -3.27
CA CYS A 59 11.11 -1.59 -2.48
C CYS A 59 11.05 -2.85 -1.61
N ALA A 60 11.50 -3.99 -2.13
CA ALA A 60 11.49 -5.26 -1.42
C ALA A 60 12.52 -5.27 -0.28
N GLU A 61 13.70 -4.67 -0.45
CA GLU A 61 14.72 -4.53 0.59
C GLU A 61 14.20 -3.68 1.77
N ASP A 62 13.58 -2.53 1.46
CA ASP A 62 12.96 -1.67 2.47
C ASP A 62 11.86 -2.43 3.24
N LEU A 63 10.98 -3.13 2.52
CA LEU A 63 9.90 -3.92 3.12
C LEU A 63 10.42 -5.10 3.94
N GLN A 64 11.46 -5.79 3.48
CA GLN A 64 12.08 -6.90 4.23
C GLN A 64 12.57 -6.43 5.60
N THR A 65 13.19 -5.25 5.64
CA THR A 65 13.67 -4.63 6.89
C THR A 65 12.52 -4.23 7.80
N GLU A 66 11.53 -3.51 7.26
CA GLU A 66 10.38 -3.02 8.04
C GLU A 66 9.51 -4.18 8.58
N LEU A 67 9.21 -5.17 7.74
CA LEU A 67 8.33 -6.28 8.06
C LEU A 67 9.01 -7.28 8.98
N GLY A 68 10.32 -7.50 8.81
CA GLY A 68 11.13 -8.33 9.70
C GLY A 68 11.12 -7.82 11.14
N ALA A 69 11.24 -6.50 11.33
CA ALA A 69 11.12 -5.86 12.65
C ALA A 69 9.74 -6.04 13.32
N LYS A 70 8.71 -6.37 12.53
CA LYS A 70 7.33 -6.64 12.98
C LYS A 70 6.98 -8.13 13.05
N ASN A 71 7.95 -9.02 12.85
CA ASN A 71 7.77 -10.48 12.79
C ASN A 71 6.73 -10.89 11.71
N VAL A 72 6.80 -10.28 10.54
CA VAL A 72 5.99 -10.62 9.37
C VAL A 72 6.84 -11.42 8.40
N GLU A 73 6.34 -12.55 7.95
CA GLU A 73 6.98 -13.33 6.88
C GLU A 73 6.76 -12.61 5.55
N PHE A 74 7.84 -12.16 4.94
CA PHE A 74 7.81 -11.47 3.67
C PHE A 74 8.54 -12.26 2.59
N TYR A 75 7.91 -12.40 1.44
CA TYR A 75 8.45 -13.07 0.28
C TYR A 75 8.37 -12.15 -0.93
N TYR A 76 9.46 -12.08 -1.67
CA TYR A 76 9.55 -11.29 -2.91
C TYR A 76 9.96 -12.18 -4.08
N SER A 77 9.33 -11.96 -5.24
CA SER A 77 9.67 -12.63 -6.49
C SER A 77 9.47 -11.68 -7.65
N ASN A 78 10.53 -11.47 -8.43
CA ASN A 78 10.50 -10.69 -9.65
C ASN A 78 10.69 -11.62 -10.86
N TYR A 79 9.76 -11.55 -11.81
CA TYR A 79 9.74 -12.35 -13.05
C TYR A 79 9.84 -11.44 -14.28
N VAL A 80 10.45 -10.26 -14.12
CA VAL A 80 10.59 -9.26 -15.18
C VAL A 80 12.04 -9.16 -15.58
N GLU A 81 12.29 -9.10 -16.88
CA GLU A 81 13.63 -8.94 -17.42
C GLU A 81 14.22 -7.57 -17.03
N PRO A 82 15.55 -7.49 -16.77
CA PRO A 82 16.19 -6.27 -16.24
C PRO A 82 16.04 -5.02 -17.11
N GLU A 83 15.88 -5.20 -18.43
CA GLU A 83 15.78 -4.11 -19.41
C GLU A 83 14.42 -3.44 -19.43
N VAL A 84 13.43 -4.06 -18.79
CA VAL A 84 12.05 -3.56 -18.81
C VAL A 84 11.93 -2.29 -17.98
N THR A 85 11.38 -1.28 -18.60
CA THR A 85 11.18 0.03 -17.99
C THR A 85 9.73 0.49 -18.10
N VAL A 86 9.34 1.41 -17.21
CA VAL A 86 8.03 2.08 -17.21
C VAL A 86 8.25 3.59 -17.05
N ILE A 87 7.26 4.39 -17.48
CA ILE A 87 7.23 5.81 -17.15
C ILE A 87 6.34 5.99 -15.93
N ALA A 88 6.95 6.36 -14.81
CA ALA A 88 6.23 6.49 -13.54
C ALA A 88 6.88 7.53 -12.62
N ASP A 89 6.11 7.98 -11.65
CA ASP A 89 6.60 8.68 -10.47
C ASP A 89 6.94 7.64 -9.39
N ALA A 90 8.22 7.41 -9.18
CA ALA A 90 8.74 6.38 -8.28
C ALA A 90 8.21 6.53 -6.84
N GLU A 91 8.15 7.77 -6.32
CA GLU A 91 7.65 8.03 -4.96
C GLU A 91 6.15 7.67 -4.84
N GLN A 92 5.37 7.98 -5.87
CA GLN A 92 3.94 7.67 -5.84
C GLN A 92 3.69 6.18 -6.02
N ILE A 93 4.48 5.46 -6.84
CA ILE A 93 4.37 4.00 -6.92
C ILE A 93 4.81 3.34 -5.60
N LYS A 94 5.88 3.83 -4.96
CA LYS A 94 6.26 3.38 -3.60
C LYS A 94 5.13 3.61 -2.59
N ARG A 95 4.43 4.74 -2.70
CA ARG A 95 3.24 5.04 -1.87
C ARG A 95 2.10 4.05 -2.12
N VAL A 96 1.87 3.62 -3.37
CA VAL A 96 0.88 2.57 -3.70
C VAL A 96 1.23 1.29 -2.96
N VAL A 97 2.47 0.81 -3.08
CA VAL A 97 2.95 -0.40 -2.40
C VAL A 97 2.75 -0.29 -0.89
N ASN A 98 3.20 0.81 -0.27
CA ASN A 98 3.11 1.02 1.17
C ASN A 98 1.65 1.08 1.67
N ASN A 99 0.73 1.70 0.93
CA ASN A 99 -0.69 1.72 1.29
C ASN A 99 -1.30 0.31 1.28
N ILE A 100 -0.97 -0.50 0.29
CA ILE A 100 -1.46 -1.88 0.19
C ILE A 100 -0.87 -2.72 1.32
N VAL A 101 0.45 -2.70 1.54
CA VAL A 101 1.13 -3.44 2.61
C VAL A 101 0.61 -3.03 3.99
N SER A 102 0.42 -1.72 4.23
CA SER A 102 -0.16 -1.23 5.48
C SER A 102 -1.57 -1.77 5.74
N ASN A 103 -2.39 -1.88 4.69
CA ASN A 103 -3.71 -2.50 4.80
C ASN A 103 -3.60 -4.00 5.12
N SER A 104 -2.73 -4.74 4.45
CA SER A 104 -2.47 -6.16 4.72
C SER A 104 -2.08 -6.40 6.18
N LEU A 105 -1.17 -5.58 6.72
CA LEU A 105 -0.76 -5.67 8.12
C LEU A 105 -1.90 -5.39 9.10
N LYS A 106 -2.76 -4.45 8.75
CA LYS A 106 -3.88 -4.01 9.59
C LYS A 106 -4.98 -5.04 9.68
N TYR A 107 -5.28 -5.72 8.58
CA TYR A 107 -6.40 -6.64 8.47
C TYR A 107 -6.02 -8.11 8.60
N THR A 108 -4.78 -8.42 8.98
CA THR A 108 -4.38 -9.76 9.39
C THR A 108 -4.64 -9.96 10.88
N ASP A 109 -5.15 -11.14 11.26
CA ASP A 109 -5.39 -11.49 12.65
C ASP A 109 -4.08 -11.58 13.46
N SER A 110 -4.17 -11.27 14.77
CA SER A 110 -3.02 -11.34 15.68
C SER A 110 -2.59 -12.78 15.98
N ASP A 111 -3.51 -13.72 15.80
CA ASP A 111 -3.35 -15.11 16.24
C ASP A 111 -2.65 -16.00 15.20
N LYS A 112 -2.37 -15.44 14.01
CA LYS A 112 -1.67 -16.13 12.93
C LYS A 112 -0.38 -15.42 12.55
N PRO A 113 0.68 -16.16 12.15
CA PRO A 113 1.83 -15.56 11.51
C PRO A 113 1.37 -14.73 10.30
N LYS A 114 1.73 -13.46 10.27
CA LYS A 114 1.42 -12.60 9.14
C LYS A 114 2.34 -12.92 7.99
N LYS A 115 1.77 -13.09 6.80
CA LYS A 115 2.51 -13.37 5.57
C LYS A 115 2.13 -12.37 4.50
N ILE A 116 3.14 -11.85 3.81
CA ILE A 116 2.97 -10.97 2.66
C ILE A 116 3.87 -11.48 1.53
N ASN A 117 3.29 -11.67 0.35
CA ASN A 117 4.02 -11.99 -0.88
C ASN A 117 3.91 -10.82 -1.85
N LEU A 118 5.03 -10.31 -2.31
CA LEU A 118 5.13 -9.32 -3.39
C LEU A 118 5.66 -10.03 -4.63
N ARG A 119 4.89 -10.02 -5.72
CA ARG A 119 5.30 -10.59 -7.00
C ARG A 119 5.18 -9.55 -8.11
N VAL A 120 6.21 -9.48 -8.95
CA VAL A 120 6.24 -8.61 -10.13
C VAL A 120 6.33 -9.49 -11.36
N LYS A 121 5.41 -9.31 -12.32
CA LYS A 121 5.24 -10.16 -13.49
C LYS A 121 5.15 -9.35 -14.77
N ASP A 122 5.73 -9.87 -15.84
CA ASP A 122 5.50 -9.37 -17.19
C ASP A 122 4.20 -9.97 -17.75
N VAL A 123 3.26 -9.13 -18.15
CA VAL A 123 1.96 -9.54 -18.70
C VAL A 123 1.68 -8.81 -20.02
N GLY A 124 2.50 -9.05 -21.01
CA GLY A 124 2.38 -8.44 -22.34
C GLY A 124 2.82 -6.98 -22.34
N ASP A 125 1.90 -6.05 -22.62
CA ASP A 125 2.23 -4.60 -22.64
C ASP A 125 2.34 -3.98 -21.24
N PHE A 126 2.10 -4.75 -20.18
CA PHE A 126 2.04 -4.27 -18.81
C PHE A 126 2.97 -5.06 -17.90
N ILE A 127 3.37 -4.41 -16.83
CA ILE A 127 3.92 -5.03 -15.63
C ILE A 127 2.79 -5.15 -14.64
N GLN A 128 2.54 -6.36 -14.14
CA GLN A 128 1.57 -6.63 -13.08
C GLN A 128 2.29 -6.85 -11.75
N VAL A 129 1.84 -6.13 -10.75
CA VAL A 129 2.31 -6.28 -9.38
C VAL A 129 1.19 -6.89 -8.54
N GLU A 130 1.54 -7.93 -7.79
CA GLU A 130 0.64 -8.65 -6.89
C GLU A 130 1.16 -8.53 -5.47
N ILE A 131 0.31 -8.08 -4.56
CA ILE A 131 0.59 -8.07 -3.12
C ILE A 131 -0.47 -8.92 -2.44
N GLU A 132 -0.06 -10.09 -1.96
CA GLU A 132 -0.91 -11.08 -1.32
C GLU A 132 -0.70 -11.11 0.18
N ASP A 133 -1.77 -11.17 0.93
CA ASP A 133 -1.76 -11.36 2.38
C ASP A 133 -2.62 -12.58 2.80
N ASN A 134 -2.34 -13.11 3.97
CA ASN A 134 -3.12 -14.16 4.62
C ASN A 134 -4.08 -13.59 5.68
N GLY A 135 -4.61 -12.39 5.45
CA GLY A 135 -5.50 -11.69 6.36
C GLY A 135 -6.93 -12.25 6.40
N LYS A 136 -7.82 -11.45 6.96
CA LYS A 136 -9.25 -11.81 7.11
C LYS A 136 -9.99 -11.99 5.79
N GLY A 137 -9.41 -11.50 4.71
CA GLY A 137 -10.11 -11.39 3.44
C GLY A 137 -11.20 -10.33 3.45
N ILE A 138 -11.87 -10.19 2.31
CA ILE A 138 -12.90 -9.20 2.05
C ILE A 138 -14.13 -9.94 1.50
N ALA A 139 -15.30 -9.64 2.04
CA ALA A 139 -16.55 -10.21 1.54
C ALA A 139 -16.80 -9.79 0.09
N ALA A 140 -17.34 -10.69 -0.71
CA ALA A 140 -17.62 -10.44 -2.13
C ALA A 140 -18.47 -9.18 -2.37
N LYS A 141 -19.42 -8.89 -1.47
CA LYS A 141 -20.29 -7.70 -1.52
C LYS A 141 -19.52 -6.39 -1.35
N ASP A 142 -18.37 -6.41 -0.65
CA ASP A 142 -17.56 -5.25 -0.33
C ASP A 142 -16.49 -4.97 -1.40
N LEU A 143 -16.01 -6.02 -2.10
CA LEU A 143 -14.94 -5.91 -3.10
C LEU A 143 -15.14 -4.79 -4.15
N PRO A 144 -16.33 -4.55 -4.70
CA PRO A 144 -16.53 -3.46 -5.67
C PRO A 144 -16.27 -2.07 -5.11
N ASN A 145 -16.41 -1.89 -3.80
CA ASN A 145 -16.42 -0.58 -3.15
C ASN A 145 -15.14 -0.27 -2.37
N ILE A 146 -14.19 -1.22 -2.23
CA ILE A 146 -13.00 -1.03 -1.37
C ILE A 146 -12.08 0.12 -1.83
N PHE A 147 -12.18 0.52 -3.10
CA PHE A 147 -11.45 1.65 -3.67
C PHE A 147 -12.22 2.97 -3.63
N ASP A 148 -13.47 2.95 -3.11
CA ASP A 148 -14.26 4.15 -2.97
C ASP A 148 -13.80 4.96 -1.75
N ARG A 149 -13.95 6.26 -1.85
CA ARG A 149 -13.56 7.22 -0.81
C ARG A 149 -14.35 6.99 0.46
N PHE A 150 -13.64 6.96 1.60
CA PHE A 150 -14.22 6.76 2.93
C PHE A 150 -14.96 5.42 3.12
N TYR A 151 -14.88 4.53 2.12
CA TYR A 151 -15.48 3.22 2.26
C TYR A 151 -14.74 2.39 3.31
N ARG A 152 -15.51 1.77 4.18
CA ARG A 152 -15.03 0.83 5.19
C ARG A 152 -16.09 -0.25 5.37
N THR A 153 -15.65 -1.50 5.42
CA THR A 153 -16.52 -2.63 5.75
C THR A 153 -17.04 -2.49 7.18
N ASP A 154 -18.21 -3.05 7.49
CA ASP A 154 -18.80 -3.00 8.83
C ASP A 154 -17.86 -3.59 9.89
N ALA A 155 -17.18 -4.70 9.56
CA ALA A 155 -16.15 -5.29 10.43
C ALA A 155 -14.97 -4.35 10.70
N SER A 156 -14.61 -3.50 9.74
CA SER A 156 -13.51 -2.53 9.90
C SER A 156 -13.93 -1.28 10.67
N ARG A 157 -15.20 -0.90 10.62
CA ARG A 157 -15.73 0.24 11.40
C ARG A 157 -15.67 -0.02 12.90
N ASN A 158 -15.96 -1.25 13.29
CA ASN A 158 -15.97 -1.68 14.69
C ASN A 158 -14.59 -2.06 15.23
N SER A 159 -13.54 -2.02 14.40
CA SER A 159 -12.19 -2.39 14.85
C SER A 159 -11.48 -1.19 15.48
N SER A 160 -10.82 -1.42 16.63
CA SER A 160 -9.93 -0.45 17.30
C SER A 160 -8.69 -0.09 16.46
N LYS A 161 -8.46 -0.80 15.34
CA LYS A 161 -7.29 -0.62 14.48
C LYS A 161 -7.38 0.60 13.54
N GLY A 162 -8.43 1.44 13.67
CA GLY A 162 -8.58 2.73 12.97
C GLY A 162 -8.38 2.68 11.45
N GLY A 163 -8.65 3.77 10.76
CA GLY A 163 -8.34 3.96 9.33
C GLY A 163 -9.29 4.97 8.70
N SER A 164 -8.76 5.85 7.87
CA SER A 164 -9.50 6.92 7.20
C SER A 164 -10.48 6.43 6.12
N GLY A 165 -10.23 5.25 5.54
CA GLY A 165 -10.93 4.80 4.33
C GLY A 165 -10.46 5.53 3.06
N ILE A 166 -9.33 6.28 3.14
CA ILE A 166 -8.79 7.05 2.02
C ILE A 166 -7.66 6.29 1.30
N GLY A 167 -6.93 5.43 2.00
CA GLY A 167 -5.70 4.82 1.48
C GLY A 167 -5.87 4.11 0.13
N LEU A 168 -6.89 3.25 -0.03
CA LEU A 168 -7.12 2.55 -1.30
C LEU A 168 -7.68 3.46 -2.40
N SER A 169 -8.42 4.52 -2.07
CA SER A 169 -8.84 5.50 -3.06
C SER A 169 -7.65 6.34 -3.59
N ILE A 170 -6.63 6.58 -2.74
CA ILE A 170 -5.36 7.16 -3.17
C ILE A 170 -4.64 6.20 -4.12
N VAL A 171 -4.57 4.91 -3.79
CA VAL A 171 -3.98 3.89 -4.67
C VAL A 171 -4.65 3.91 -6.04
N LYS A 172 -5.99 3.86 -6.08
CA LYS A 172 -6.75 3.91 -7.33
C LYS A 172 -6.41 5.15 -8.16
N LYS A 173 -6.41 6.32 -7.53
CA LYS A 173 -6.12 7.57 -8.22
C LYS A 173 -4.71 7.62 -8.79
N ILE A 174 -3.70 7.22 -8.00
CA ILE A 174 -2.31 7.18 -8.49
C ILE A 174 -2.22 6.25 -9.70
N MET A 175 -2.83 5.06 -9.64
CA MET A 175 -2.78 4.12 -10.75
C MET A 175 -3.49 4.65 -12.00
N GLU A 176 -4.67 5.28 -11.86
CA GLU A 176 -5.38 5.92 -12.95
C GLU A 176 -4.56 7.04 -13.60
N ASP A 177 -3.89 7.87 -12.80
CA ASP A 177 -3.04 8.97 -13.29
C ASP A 177 -1.75 8.46 -13.99
N HIS A 178 -1.33 7.24 -13.68
CA HIS A 178 -0.23 6.54 -14.37
C HIS A 178 -0.71 5.71 -15.58
N GLY A 179 -1.99 5.83 -15.97
CA GLY A 179 -2.56 5.04 -17.07
C GLY A 179 -2.68 3.54 -16.77
N GLY A 180 -2.56 3.17 -15.51
CA GLY A 180 -2.69 1.80 -15.03
C GLY A 180 -4.08 1.49 -14.46
N LYS A 181 -4.18 0.33 -13.78
CA LYS A 181 -5.39 -0.12 -13.08
C LYS A 181 -5.00 -0.77 -11.76
N VAL A 182 -5.95 -0.79 -10.82
CA VAL A 182 -5.87 -1.54 -9.57
C VAL A 182 -7.15 -2.33 -9.35
N TRP A 183 -7.03 -3.54 -8.82
CA TRP A 183 -8.15 -4.39 -8.43
C TRP A 183 -7.73 -5.36 -7.32
N ALA A 184 -8.68 -6.11 -6.80
CA ALA A 184 -8.42 -7.12 -5.80
C ALA A 184 -9.20 -8.41 -6.07
N THR A 185 -8.62 -9.52 -5.64
CA THR A 185 -9.33 -10.77 -5.42
C THR A 185 -9.18 -11.16 -3.96
N SER A 186 -10.25 -11.65 -3.37
CA SER A 186 -10.22 -11.99 -1.95
C SER A 186 -11.19 -13.10 -1.63
N LYS A 187 -10.87 -13.85 -0.58
CA LYS A 187 -11.75 -14.83 0.02
C LYS A 187 -11.74 -14.63 1.54
N GLU A 188 -12.92 -14.48 2.14
CA GLU A 188 -13.07 -14.33 3.59
C GLU A 188 -12.34 -15.46 4.33
N HIS A 189 -11.68 -15.11 5.42
CA HIS A 189 -10.87 -15.98 6.28
C HIS A 189 -9.64 -16.65 5.60
N THR A 190 -9.33 -16.26 4.37
CA THR A 190 -8.18 -16.81 3.61
C THR A 190 -7.12 -15.75 3.35
N GLY A 191 -7.54 -14.57 2.87
CA GLY A 191 -6.65 -13.46 2.54
C GLY A 191 -7.10 -12.66 1.33
N THR A 192 -6.25 -11.72 0.93
CA THR A 192 -6.50 -10.82 -0.20
C THR A 192 -5.28 -10.76 -1.09
N VAL A 193 -5.51 -10.70 -2.40
CA VAL A 193 -4.47 -10.34 -3.38
C VAL A 193 -4.90 -9.00 -4.01
N MET A 194 -4.07 -8.00 -3.81
CA MET A 194 -4.17 -6.71 -4.49
C MET A 194 -3.30 -6.74 -5.74
N TYR A 195 -3.85 -6.27 -6.85
CA TYR A 195 -3.17 -6.19 -8.13
C TYR A 195 -3.12 -4.77 -8.62
N PHE A 196 -2.01 -4.39 -9.22
CA PHE A 196 -1.98 -3.19 -10.06
C PHE A 196 -1.09 -3.40 -11.28
N VAL A 197 -1.31 -2.61 -12.32
CA VAL A 197 -0.53 -2.70 -13.57
C VAL A 197 0.02 -1.34 -13.98
N LEU A 198 1.26 -1.36 -14.50
CA LEU A 198 1.93 -0.23 -15.13
C LEU A 198 2.22 -0.59 -16.59
N ARG A 199 2.01 0.36 -17.50
CA ARG A 199 2.32 0.13 -18.91
C ARG A 199 3.83 0.16 -19.13
N LYS A 200 4.35 -0.83 -19.85
CA LYS A 200 5.77 -0.85 -20.24
C LYS A 200 6.08 0.32 -21.17
N TYR A 201 7.24 0.91 -20.97
CA TYR A 201 7.77 1.88 -21.91
C TYR A 201 8.26 1.14 -23.18
N GLN A 202 7.79 1.58 -24.32
CA GLN A 202 8.22 1.08 -25.63
C GLN A 202 8.84 2.26 -26.39
N GLU A 203 10.09 2.09 -26.81
CA GLU A 203 10.70 3.07 -27.71
C GLU A 203 9.98 2.98 -29.06
N VAL A 204 9.41 4.09 -29.50
CA VAL A 204 8.87 4.17 -30.85
C VAL A 204 10.06 4.23 -31.81
N PRO A 205 10.21 3.29 -32.76
CA PRO A 205 11.26 3.38 -33.76
C PRO A 205 11.12 4.72 -34.49
N VAL A 206 12.16 5.54 -34.42
CA VAL A 206 12.26 6.73 -35.29
C VAL A 206 12.53 6.20 -36.69
N ASN A 207 11.52 6.21 -37.56
CA ASN A 207 11.72 5.95 -38.99
C ASN A 207 12.58 7.11 -39.51
N GLU A 208 13.84 6.82 -39.82
CA GLU A 208 14.71 7.70 -40.60
C GLU A 208 14.22 7.83 -42.04
#